data_68edf4a6b651f298f2229b9919a6c630
#
_entry.id   68edf4a6b651f298f2229b9919a6c630
#
_cell.length_a   1.000
_cell.length_b   1.000
_cell.length_c   1.000
_cell.angle_alpha   90.00
_cell.angle_beta   90.00
_cell.angle_gamma   90.00
#
_symmetry.space_group_name_H-M   'P 1'
#
loop_
_entity.id
_entity.type
_entity.pdbx_description
1 polymer ?
#
loop_
_entity_poly.entity_id
_entity_poly.type
_entity_poly.pdbx_seq_one_letter_code
_entity_poly.pdbx_strand_id
1 'polypeptide(L)'
;MRCIPFFLAIALFGQPQLEFLNHNQPVLDAHNCYPYDGRYADRIDRALSLGFPIAIEQDIAWAAGRPVVSHTPKTTGSEPTLREHFFERVRPIVEKALVENDRSKWPLIILHFDFKSVEPKLLRAVWDVLGEYQAWITTAPQTRDPHQLAPLDPKPLLVLTEDADEQEAVFFQNIPAGARLRVFGSAHTAPIQGSREERIHLAATLAPDRLLTERPTNYRRWWNSSWFVVEEGGQHEAGDWTPDDDRRLRALVDHAHQMGYWIRFYTLDGFGPGGDVGGWGNGYNFGSRSAVEARWKAALDAGVNLIATDQYEDLATFMKKGN
;
A
#
# COMPACT_ATOMS: atom_id res chain seq x y z
N MET A 1 -19.11 46.97 -26.52
CA MET A 1 -19.00 46.09 -25.34
C MET A 1 -18.25 44.84 -25.76
N ARG A 2 -17.01 44.68 -25.34
CA ARG A 2 -16.19 43.47 -25.60
C ARG A 2 -16.29 42.56 -24.37
N CYS A 3 -16.90 41.40 -24.51
CA CYS A 3 -16.90 40.35 -23.48
C CYS A 3 -15.51 39.75 -23.42
N ILE A 4 -14.85 39.87 -22.28
CA ILE A 4 -13.61 39.16 -21.94
C ILE A 4 -14.02 37.81 -21.33
N PRO A 5 -13.62 36.66 -21.90
CA PRO A 5 -13.88 35.39 -21.26
C PRO A 5 -12.99 35.25 -20.00
N PHE A 6 -13.60 35.08 -18.85
CA PHE A 6 -12.93 34.65 -17.62
C PHE A 6 -12.57 33.17 -17.79
N PHE A 7 -11.32 32.87 -18.05
CA PHE A 7 -10.77 31.54 -17.88
C PHE A 7 -10.60 31.28 -16.39
N LEU A 8 -11.47 30.42 -15.85
CA LEU A 8 -11.31 29.89 -14.49
C LEU A 8 -10.12 28.94 -14.54
N ALA A 9 -8.96 29.38 -14.05
CA ALA A 9 -7.82 28.49 -13.83
C ALA A 9 -8.18 27.56 -12.67
N ILE A 10 -8.58 26.34 -12.99
CA ILE A 10 -8.68 25.25 -12.00
C ILE A 10 -7.24 24.95 -11.62
N ALA A 11 -6.83 25.41 -10.44
CA ALA A 11 -5.54 25.06 -9.86
C ALA A 11 -5.56 23.55 -9.53
N LEU A 12 -4.80 22.79 -10.30
CA LEU A 12 -4.51 21.37 -10.06
C LEU A 12 -3.60 21.26 -8.82
N PHE A 13 -4.18 21.30 -7.64
CA PHE A 13 -3.45 21.18 -6.35
C PHE A 13 -3.16 19.71 -5.94
N GLY A 14 -3.40 18.71 -6.81
CA GLY A 14 -3.21 17.29 -6.47
C GLY A 14 -1.90 16.64 -6.92
N GLN A 15 -1.12 17.28 -7.79
CA GLN A 15 0.00 16.62 -8.49
C GLN A 15 1.29 16.38 -7.68
N PRO A 16 1.75 17.25 -6.74
CA PRO A 16 3.03 17.03 -6.06
C PRO A 16 3.10 15.76 -5.21
N GLN A 17 1.95 15.26 -4.73
CA GLN A 17 1.91 14.05 -3.91
C GLN A 17 2.09 12.78 -4.74
N LEU A 18 1.49 12.73 -5.93
CA LEU A 18 1.62 11.59 -6.83
C LEU A 18 3.05 11.45 -7.34
N GLU A 19 3.71 12.59 -7.64
CA GLU A 19 5.12 12.61 -8.08
C GLU A 19 6.10 12.13 -6.99
N PHE A 20 5.74 12.26 -5.72
CA PHE A 20 6.58 11.81 -4.62
C PHE A 20 6.82 10.30 -4.69
N LEU A 21 5.79 9.51 -5.02
CA LEU A 21 5.92 8.06 -5.07
C LEU A 21 6.50 7.64 -6.42
N ASN A 22 7.82 7.45 -6.44
CA ASN A 22 8.57 6.96 -7.60
C ASN A 22 8.28 7.68 -8.93
N HIS A 23 8.05 8.99 -8.89
CA HIS A 23 7.71 9.80 -10.07
C HIS A 23 6.54 9.23 -10.88
N ASN A 24 5.52 8.71 -10.20
CA ASN A 24 4.36 8.01 -10.78
C ASN A 24 4.68 6.66 -11.47
N GLN A 25 5.89 6.12 -11.31
CA GLN A 25 6.17 4.77 -11.77
C GLN A 25 5.65 3.76 -10.74
N PRO A 26 5.07 2.65 -11.19
CA PRO A 26 4.62 1.59 -10.31
C PRO A 26 5.74 1.04 -9.43
N VAL A 27 5.40 0.74 -8.18
CA VAL A 27 6.30 0.12 -7.19
C VAL A 27 5.83 -1.30 -6.93
N LEU A 28 6.77 -2.25 -6.98
CA LEU A 28 6.51 -3.60 -6.48
C LEU A 28 6.26 -3.54 -4.98
N ASP A 29 5.15 -4.11 -4.55
CA ASP A 29 4.83 -4.32 -3.14
C ASP A 29 4.96 -5.81 -2.79
N ALA A 30 5.92 -6.12 -1.93
CA ALA A 30 6.15 -7.46 -1.42
C ALA A 30 5.03 -7.78 -0.41
N HIS A 31 3.95 -8.37 -0.92
CA HIS A 31 2.80 -8.80 -0.16
C HIS A 31 3.16 -9.99 0.73
N ASN A 32 2.54 -10.11 1.92
CA ASN A 32 2.83 -11.17 2.89
C ASN A 32 4.32 -11.31 3.23
N CYS A 33 5.06 -10.20 3.33
CA CYS A 33 6.52 -10.21 3.47
C CYS A 33 6.99 -10.45 4.91
N TYR A 34 6.53 -11.54 5.52
CA TYR A 34 6.80 -11.93 6.92
C TYR A 34 6.90 -13.45 7.06
N PRO A 35 7.49 -13.94 8.18
CA PRO A 35 7.44 -15.36 8.50
C PRO A 35 6.00 -15.84 8.75
N TYR A 36 5.65 -16.98 8.20
CA TYR A 36 4.38 -17.63 8.40
C TYR A 36 4.57 -19.11 8.72
N ASP A 37 4.00 -19.57 9.83
CA ASP A 37 4.10 -20.97 10.29
C ASP A 37 5.55 -21.52 10.28
N GLY A 38 6.49 -20.72 10.79
CA GLY A 38 7.91 -21.06 10.85
C GLY A 38 8.64 -21.09 9.51
N ARG A 39 7.98 -20.67 8.42
CA ARG A 39 8.53 -20.61 7.06
C ARG A 39 8.60 -19.17 6.57
N TYR A 40 9.21 -18.95 5.43
CA TYR A 40 9.25 -17.67 4.71
C TYR A 40 9.96 -16.52 5.45
N ALA A 41 10.85 -16.83 6.39
CA ALA A 41 11.61 -15.81 7.12
C ALA A 41 12.56 -15.00 6.24
N ASP A 42 12.90 -15.51 5.05
CA ASP A 42 13.76 -14.91 4.04
C ASP A 42 13.04 -13.93 3.10
N ARG A 43 11.71 -13.84 3.15
CA ARG A 43 10.92 -13.00 2.22
C ARG A 43 11.39 -11.56 2.20
N ILE A 44 11.66 -10.96 3.35
CA ILE A 44 12.13 -9.57 3.42
C ILE A 44 13.50 -9.39 2.79
N ASP A 45 14.41 -10.35 2.96
CA ASP A 45 15.75 -10.30 2.38
C ASP A 45 15.66 -10.46 0.85
N ARG A 46 14.77 -11.34 0.37
CA ARG A 46 14.45 -11.48 -1.06
C ARG A 46 13.90 -10.17 -1.63
N ALA A 47 12.90 -9.58 -0.97
CA ALA A 47 12.33 -8.32 -1.40
C ALA A 47 13.37 -7.21 -1.50
N LEU A 48 14.19 -7.01 -0.47
CA LEU A 48 15.26 -6.00 -0.44
C LEU A 48 16.32 -6.21 -1.51
N SER A 49 16.58 -7.48 -1.91
CA SER A 49 17.55 -7.81 -2.96
C SER A 49 17.14 -7.38 -4.36
N LEU A 50 15.85 -7.06 -4.59
CA LEU A 50 15.33 -6.66 -5.90
C LEU A 50 15.72 -5.23 -6.29
N GLY A 51 16.11 -4.43 -5.30
CA GLY A 51 16.44 -3.01 -5.46
C GLY A 51 15.29 -2.09 -5.05
N PHE A 52 15.42 -0.79 -5.37
CA PHE A 52 14.50 0.26 -4.93
C PHE A 52 13.97 1.04 -6.13
N PRO A 53 12.76 1.60 -6.04
CA PRO A 53 11.85 1.61 -4.89
C PRO A 53 11.21 0.24 -4.63
N ILE A 54 10.83 -0.02 -3.37
CA ILE A 54 10.12 -1.25 -2.99
C ILE A 54 9.16 -0.98 -1.83
N ALA A 55 7.99 -1.61 -1.85
CA ALA A 55 7.10 -1.68 -0.69
C ALA A 55 7.19 -3.05 -0.03
N ILE A 56 7.05 -3.09 1.29
CA ILE A 56 7.19 -4.28 2.12
C ILE A 56 6.03 -4.30 3.11
N GLU A 57 5.14 -5.26 2.95
CA GLU A 57 4.01 -5.45 3.86
C GLU A 57 4.44 -6.21 5.10
N GLN A 58 4.01 -5.72 6.27
CA GLN A 58 4.24 -6.35 7.56
C GLN A 58 2.94 -6.48 8.32
N ASP A 59 2.53 -7.71 8.58
CA ASP A 59 1.41 -8.01 9.47
C ASP A 59 1.83 -7.85 10.92
N ILE A 60 1.06 -7.09 11.68
CA ILE A 60 1.41 -6.75 13.06
C ILE A 60 0.36 -7.25 14.04
N ALA A 61 0.81 -8.06 15.00
CA ALA A 61 0.01 -8.55 16.11
C ALA A 61 0.60 -8.14 17.47
N TRP A 62 -0.16 -8.36 18.54
CA TRP A 62 0.30 -8.15 19.90
C TRP A 62 0.63 -9.47 20.58
N ALA A 63 1.87 -9.67 20.99
CA ALA A 63 2.30 -10.85 21.73
C ALA A 63 3.32 -10.51 22.82
N ALA A 64 3.25 -11.21 23.95
CA ALA A 64 4.21 -11.08 25.04
C ALA A 64 4.53 -9.63 25.45
N GLY A 65 3.52 -8.75 25.40
CA GLY A 65 3.65 -7.34 25.78
C GLY A 65 4.30 -6.42 24.74
N ARG A 66 4.43 -6.85 23.49
CA ARG A 66 5.12 -6.09 22.43
C ARG A 66 4.48 -6.30 21.03
N PRO A 67 4.68 -5.38 20.07
CA PRO A 67 4.37 -5.60 18.66
C PRO A 67 5.27 -6.67 18.08
N VAL A 68 4.67 -7.66 17.44
CA VAL A 68 5.37 -8.74 16.72
C VAL A 68 4.88 -8.83 15.28
N VAL A 69 5.73 -9.36 14.41
CA VAL A 69 5.36 -9.60 13.00
C VAL A 69 4.71 -10.96 12.91
N SER A 70 3.40 -10.98 12.64
CA SER A 70 2.59 -12.21 12.56
C SER A 70 1.26 -11.94 11.87
N HIS A 71 0.88 -12.83 10.94
CA HIS A 71 -0.44 -12.81 10.30
C HIS A 71 -1.59 -13.15 11.26
N THR A 72 -1.32 -13.94 12.28
CA THR A 72 -2.35 -14.38 13.23
C THR A 72 -2.21 -13.68 14.58
N PRO A 73 -3.32 -13.31 15.24
CA PRO A 73 -3.29 -12.89 16.63
C PRO A 73 -2.99 -14.05 17.59
N LYS A 74 -3.06 -15.30 17.14
CA LYS A 74 -2.67 -16.50 17.91
C LYS A 74 -1.17 -16.69 17.82
N THR A 75 -0.44 -15.92 18.59
CA THR A 75 1.02 -15.92 18.63
C THR A 75 1.57 -16.98 19.57
N THR A 76 2.78 -17.46 19.27
CA THR A 76 3.53 -18.41 20.11
C THR A 76 4.45 -17.71 21.09
N GLY A 77 4.77 -16.43 20.86
CA GLY A 77 5.74 -15.63 21.60
C GLY A 77 7.16 -15.70 21.01
N SER A 78 7.37 -16.52 19.97
CA SER A 78 8.65 -16.64 19.25
C SER A 78 8.72 -15.78 17.99
N GLU A 79 7.63 -15.12 17.64
CA GLU A 79 7.58 -14.24 16.48
C GLU A 79 8.56 -13.07 16.65
N PRO A 80 9.25 -12.65 15.57
CA PRO A 80 10.16 -11.52 15.63
C PRO A 80 9.39 -10.23 15.92
N THR A 81 10.04 -9.31 16.61
CA THR A 81 9.51 -7.95 16.75
C THR A 81 9.59 -7.20 15.42
N LEU A 82 8.80 -6.16 15.27
CA LEU A 82 8.90 -5.25 14.13
C LEU A 82 10.33 -4.69 14.00
N ARG A 83 11.00 -4.40 15.12
CA ARG A 83 12.38 -3.93 15.15
C ARG A 83 13.33 -4.95 14.54
N GLU A 84 13.29 -6.20 15.02
CA GLU A 84 14.18 -7.27 14.57
C GLU A 84 13.92 -7.66 13.11
N HIS A 85 12.65 -7.74 12.72
CA HIS A 85 12.29 -8.24 11.39
C HIS A 85 12.44 -7.18 10.29
N PHE A 86 12.10 -5.92 10.56
CA PHE A 86 12.13 -4.86 9.55
C PHE A 86 13.28 -3.88 9.77
N PHE A 87 13.30 -3.16 10.89
CA PHE A 87 14.21 -2.03 11.06
C PHE A 87 15.69 -2.42 11.03
N GLU A 88 16.07 -3.54 11.66
CA GLU A 88 17.47 -3.98 11.65
C GLU A 88 17.92 -4.45 10.26
N ARG A 89 17.02 -4.97 9.43
CA ARG A 89 17.35 -5.36 8.05
C ARG A 89 17.51 -4.17 7.11
N VAL A 90 16.68 -3.15 7.25
CA VAL A 90 16.81 -1.95 6.42
C VAL A 90 17.88 -0.97 6.93
N ARG A 91 18.34 -1.11 8.18
CA ARG A 91 19.33 -0.24 8.82
C ARG A 91 20.54 0.07 7.95
N PRO A 92 21.30 -0.93 7.44
CA PRO A 92 22.52 -0.64 6.67
C PRO A 92 22.23 0.14 5.40
N ILE A 93 21.05 -0.05 4.80
CA ILE A 93 20.62 0.64 3.57
C ILE A 93 20.30 2.10 3.89
N VAL A 94 19.46 2.31 4.91
CA VAL A 94 18.97 3.65 5.28
C VAL A 94 20.08 4.51 5.88
N GLU A 95 20.88 3.96 6.79
CA GLU A 95 21.98 4.71 7.41
C GLU A 95 23.03 5.12 6.37
N LYS A 96 23.38 4.23 5.42
CA LYS A 96 24.26 4.59 4.31
C LYS A 96 23.70 5.74 3.50
N ALA A 97 22.43 5.71 3.11
CA ALA A 97 21.77 6.77 2.35
C ALA A 97 21.78 8.10 3.11
N LEU A 98 21.52 8.09 4.40
CA LEU A 98 21.52 9.30 5.24
C LEU A 98 22.94 9.88 5.42
N VAL A 99 23.96 9.02 5.55
CA VAL A 99 25.36 9.45 5.63
C VAL A 99 25.84 10.08 4.31
N GLU A 100 25.50 9.48 3.17
CA GLU A 100 25.78 10.03 1.84
C GLU A 100 25.06 11.35 1.58
N ASN A 101 23.89 11.54 2.22
CA ASN A 101 23.07 12.75 2.19
C ASN A 101 22.75 13.28 0.77
N ASP A 102 22.76 12.40 -0.21
CA ASP A 102 22.31 12.71 -1.58
C ASP A 102 20.85 12.27 -1.75
N ARG A 103 19.93 13.22 -1.51
CA ARG A 103 18.47 12.94 -1.54
C ARG A 103 17.99 12.40 -2.88
N SER A 104 18.68 12.71 -3.98
CA SER A 104 18.30 12.21 -5.31
C SER A 104 18.58 10.71 -5.49
N LYS A 105 19.38 10.13 -4.61
CA LYS A 105 19.75 8.71 -4.60
C LYS A 105 19.19 7.93 -3.40
N TRP A 106 18.39 8.59 -2.58
CA TRP A 106 17.82 7.88 -1.46
C TRP A 106 16.92 6.73 -1.94
N PRO A 107 17.06 5.54 -1.35
CA PRO A 107 16.13 4.47 -1.63
C PRO A 107 14.75 4.89 -1.12
N LEU A 108 13.70 4.58 -1.87
CA LEU A 108 12.35 4.64 -1.35
C LEU A 108 11.96 3.24 -0.89
N ILE A 109 11.84 3.05 0.41
CA ILE A 109 11.34 1.83 1.04
C ILE A 109 9.99 2.18 1.66
N ILE A 110 8.93 1.49 1.27
CA ILE A 110 7.60 1.69 1.84
C ILE A 110 7.35 0.57 2.82
N LEU A 111 7.14 0.90 4.08
CA LEU A 111 6.67 -0.03 5.10
C LEU A 111 5.15 0.06 5.15
N HIS A 112 4.47 -1.00 4.75
CA HIS A 112 3.03 -1.11 4.81
C HIS A 112 2.62 -2.01 5.98
N PHE A 113 1.75 -1.50 6.85
CA PHE A 113 1.22 -2.26 7.99
C PHE A 113 -0.17 -2.81 7.69
N ASP A 114 -0.32 -4.12 7.89
CA ASP A 114 -1.60 -4.78 8.09
C ASP A 114 -1.73 -5.19 9.58
N PHE A 115 -2.53 -4.45 10.33
CA PHE A 115 -2.73 -4.70 11.74
C PHE A 115 -3.76 -5.81 11.97
N LYS A 116 -3.36 -6.91 12.63
CA LYS A 116 -4.25 -8.03 12.97
C LYS A 116 -5.15 -7.75 14.18
N SER A 117 -4.95 -6.63 14.85
CA SER A 117 -5.91 -6.02 15.77
C SER A 117 -5.68 -4.51 15.82
N VAL A 118 -6.74 -3.77 16.14
CA VAL A 118 -6.71 -2.30 16.24
C VAL A 118 -6.69 -1.83 17.69
N GLU A 119 -6.26 -2.70 18.63
CA GLU A 119 -6.18 -2.34 20.03
C GLU A 119 -5.25 -1.13 20.24
N PRO A 120 -5.70 -0.09 20.98
CA PRO A 120 -4.90 1.12 21.17
C PRO A 120 -3.51 0.88 21.77
N LYS A 121 -3.33 -0.18 22.57
CA LYS A 121 -2.01 -0.53 23.11
C LYS A 121 -1.03 -0.97 22.02
N LEU A 122 -1.49 -1.76 21.02
CA LEU A 122 -0.68 -2.19 19.88
C LEU A 122 -0.29 -0.99 19.03
N LEU A 123 -1.27 -0.18 18.64
CA LEU A 123 -1.06 0.99 17.78
C LEU A 123 -0.10 1.99 18.44
N ARG A 124 -0.27 2.28 19.76
CA ARG A 124 0.66 3.16 20.48
C ARG A 124 2.07 2.58 20.56
N ALA A 125 2.21 1.28 20.82
CA ALA A 125 3.54 0.66 20.87
C ALA A 125 4.25 0.70 19.52
N VAL A 126 3.52 0.53 18.41
CA VAL A 126 4.08 0.72 17.07
C VAL A 126 4.46 2.18 16.83
N TRP A 127 3.61 3.13 17.25
CA TRP A 127 3.93 4.56 17.17
C TRP A 127 5.21 4.93 17.92
N ASP A 128 5.43 4.33 19.08
CA ASP A 128 6.63 4.55 19.89
C ASP A 128 7.87 3.97 19.20
N VAL A 129 7.78 2.76 18.65
CA VAL A 129 8.85 2.17 17.83
C VAL A 129 9.19 3.07 16.64
N LEU A 130 8.19 3.56 15.90
CA LEU A 130 8.42 4.49 14.79
C LEU A 130 9.09 5.80 15.25
N GLY A 131 8.85 6.22 16.50
CA GLY A 131 9.50 7.38 17.11
C GLY A 131 11.00 7.25 17.21
N GLU A 132 11.51 6.06 17.49
CA GLU A 132 12.95 5.78 17.57
C GLU A 132 13.64 5.90 16.21
N TYR A 133 12.90 5.63 15.12
CA TYR A 133 13.39 5.70 13.73
C TYR A 133 12.90 6.93 12.98
N GLN A 134 12.38 7.95 13.66
CA GLN A 134 11.79 9.12 13.00
C GLN A 134 12.74 9.81 12.01
N ALA A 135 14.04 9.78 12.26
CA ALA A 135 15.04 10.35 11.34
C ALA A 135 15.09 9.64 9.96
N TRP A 136 14.58 8.42 9.89
CA TRP A 136 14.53 7.62 8.66
C TRP A 136 13.21 7.78 7.90
N ILE A 137 12.16 8.27 8.57
CA ILE A 137 10.77 8.20 8.13
C ILE A 137 10.35 9.52 7.49
N THR A 138 9.76 9.43 6.30
CA THR A 138 9.02 10.50 5.66
C THR A 138 7.88 10.96 6.56
N THR A 139 7.81 12.26 6.82
CA THR A 139 6.85 12.84 7.75
C THR A 139 6.08 13.99 7.13
N ALA A 140 4.97 14.38 7.73
CA ALA A 140 4.29 15.65 7.46
C ALA A 140 3.89 16.31 8.79
N PRO A 141 3.79 17.64 8.88
CA PRO A 141 3.19 18.25 10.06
C PRO A 141 1.70 17.92 10.13
N GLN A 142 1.22 17.58 11.33
CA GLN A 142 -0.21 17.41 11.59
C GLN A 142 -0.92 18.75 11.41
N THR A 143 -2.02 18.77 10.68
CA THR A 143 -2.85 19.95 10.41
C THR A 143 -4.15 19.89 11.21
N ARG A 144 -4.64 21.06 11.67
CA ARG A 144 -5.92 21.13 12.40
C ARG A 144 -7.12 20.80 11.51
N ASP A 145 -7.07 21.26 10.26
CA ASP A 145 -8.01 20.88 9.22
C ASP A 145 -7.46 19.60 8.55
N PRO A 146 -8.14 18.45 8.68
CA PRO A 146 -7.67 17.21 8.07
C PRO A 146 -7.55 17.29 6.55
N HIS A 147 -8.33 18.12 5.88
CA HIS A 147 -8.28 18.31 4.43
C HIS A 147 -7.19 19.29 3.96
N GLN A 148 -6.49 19.91 4.89
CA GLN A 148 -5.29 20.69 4.57
C GLN A 148 -4.10 19.73 4.49
N LEU A 149 -3.78 19.25 3.28
CA LEU A 149 -2.64 18.38 3.07
C LEU A 149 -1.33 19.17 3.25
N ALA A 150 -0.57 18.84 4.28
CA ALA A 150 0.77 19.37 4.46
C ALA A 150 1.76 18.66 3.51
N PRO A 151 2.79 19.36 3.03
CA PRO A 151 3.83 18.73 2.22
C PRO A 151 4.56 17.65 3.02
N LEU A 152 4.95 16.59 2.32
CA LEU A 152 5.80 15.55 2.87
C LEU A 152 7.24 16.08 3.01
N ASP A 153 7.91 15.68 4.10
CA ASP A 153 9.36 15.82 4.28
C ASP A 153 10.00 14.46 3.97
N PRO A 154 10.48 14.25 2.73
CA PRO A 154 10.93 12.95 2.27
C PRO A 154 12.12 12.42 3.05
N LYS A 155 12.09 11.14 3.37
CA LYS A 155 13.15 10.33 3.95
C LYS A 155 13.15 8.95 3.26
N PRO A 156 14.18 8.12 3.48
CA PRO A 156 14.26 6.80 2.85
C PRO A 156 13.07 5.87 3.14
N LEU A 157 12.38 6.02 4.28
CA LEU A 157 11.20 5.23 4.62
C LEU A 157 9.92 6.05 4.47
N LEU A 158 8.90 5.48 3.82
CA LEU A 158 7.51 5.91 3.89
C LEU A 158 6.70 4.85 4.63
N VAL A 159 5.86 5.22 5.60
CA VAL A 159 5.05 4.27 6.35
C VAL A 159 3.57 4.45 6.01
N LEU A 160 2.95 3.38 5.53
CA LEU A 160 1.54 3.32 5.18
C LEU A 160 0.79 2.34 6.08
N THR A 161 -0.52 2.53 6.24
CA THR A 161 -1.38 1.63 7.00
C THR A 161 -2.80 1.60 6.42
N GLU A 162 -3.61 0.66 6.88
CA GLU A 162 -4.98 0.43 6.43
C GLU A 162 -5.96 1.56 6.80
N ASP A 163 -7.25 1.33 6.57
CA ASP A 163 -8.29 2.36 6.66
C ASP A 163 -9.01 2.45 8.02
N ALA A 164 -8.62 1.65 9.02
CA ALA A 164 -9.32 1.61 10.31
C ALA A 164 -9.29 2.95 11.06
N ASP A 165 -10.45 3.38 11.57
CA ASP A 165 -10.60 4.62 12.33
C ASP A 165 -9.80 4.65 13.62
N GLU A 166 -9.59 3.50 14.27
CA GLU A 166 -8.74 3.36 15.45
C GLU A 166 -7.28 3.69 15.14
N GLN A 167 -6.81 3.38 13.93
CA GLN A 167 -5.48 3.74 13.46
C GLN A 167 -5.39 5.26 13.24
N GLU A 168 -6.40 5.86 12.61
CA GLU A 168 -6.46 7.32 12.45
C GLU A 168 -6.51 8.03 13.82
N ALA A 169 -7.26 7.51 14.77
CA ALA A 169 -7.32 8.08 16.12
C ALA A 169 -5.92 8.15 16.77
N VAL A 170 -5.11 7.08 16.66
CA VAL A 170 -3.77 7.03 17.26
C VAL A 170 -2.73 7.79 16.45
N PHE A 171 -2.72 7.63 15.12
CA PHE A 171 -1.64 8.11 14.25
C PHE A 171 -1.86 9.53 13.73
N PHE A 172 -3.06 10.10 13.89
CA PHE A 172 -3.39 11.44 13.44
C PHE A 172 -4.16 12.28 14.48
N GLN A 173 -5.33 11.82 14.94
CA GLN A 173 -6.21 12.67 15.76
C GLN A 173 -5.61 13.01 17.12
N ASN A 174 -4.89 12.05 17.75
CA ASN A 174 -4.21 12.26 19.04
C ASN A 174 -2.84 12.94 18.89
N ILE A 175 -2.40 13.25 17.67
CA ILE A 175 -1.13 13.94 17.43
C ILE A 175 -1.37 15.45 17.52
N PRO A 176 -0.58 16.20 18.32
CA PRO A 176 -0.74 17.64 18.40
C PRO A 176 -0.51 18.34 17.06
N ALA A 177 -1.27 19.42 16.78
CA ALA A 177 -1.11 20.21 15.59
C ALA A 177 0.33 20.72 15.44
N GLY A 178 0.91 20.56 14.27
CA GLY A 178 2.30 20.89 13.96
C GLY A 178 3.32 19.80 14.32
N ALA A 179 2.95 18.80 15.13
CA ALA A 179 3.82 17.66 15.38
C ALA A 179 3.91 16.75 14.13
N ARG A 180 4.94 15.91 14.08
CA ARG A 180 5.23 15.09 12.89
C ARG A 180 4.36 13.84 12.84
N LEU A 181 3.57 13.70 11.80
CA LEU A 181 2.95 12.43 11.39
C LEU A 181 4.03 11.54 10.80
N ARG A 182 4.00 10.26 11.15
CA ARG A 182 4.97 9.23 10.70
C ARG A 182 4.32 8.12 9.89
N VAL A 183 2.98 8.08 9.87
CA VAL A 183 2.16 7.05 9.24
C VAL A 183 1.06 7.72 8.45
N PHE A 184 0.74 7.18 7.27
CA PHE A 184 -0.34 7.65 6.42
C PHE A 184 -1.31 6.50 6.12
N GLY A 185 -2.61 6.74 6.40
CA GLY A 185 -3.66 5.76 6.26
C GLY A 185 -4.25 5.69 4.87
N SER A 186 -4.89 4.56 4.58
CA SER A 186 -5.72 4.36 3.41
C SER A 186 -7.05 5.10 3.54
N ALA A 187 -7.61 5.51 2.41
CA ALA A 187 -9.01 5.93 2.31
C ALA A 187 -9.94 4.74 2.52
N HIS A 188 -11.13 4.98 3.05
CA HIS A 188 -12.16 3.95 3.12
C HIS A 188 -12.70 3.62 1.72
N THR A 189 -12.91 2.34 1.48
CA THR A 189 -13.81 1.92 0.42
C THR A 189 -15.25 2.01 0.93
N ALA A 190 -16.12 2.68 0.19
CA ALA A 190 -17.51 2.85 0.60
C ALA A 190 -18.18 1.48 0.85
N PRO A 191 -18.93 1.32 1.96
CA PRO A 191 -19.51 0.03 2.32
C PRO A 191 -20.57 -0.38 1.29
N ILE A 192 -20.41 -1.59 0.75
CA ILE A 192 -21.34 -2.19 -0.21
C ILE A 192 -22.33 -3.06 0.57
N GLN A 193 -23.62 -2.73 0.46
CA GLN A 193 -24.71 -3.44 1.11
C GLN A 193 -25.27 -4.55 0.22
N GLY A 194 -25.89 -5.57 0.83
CA GLY A 194 -26.53 -6.67 0.12
C GLY A 194 -26.04 -8.06 0.54
N SER A 195 -26.53 -9.09 -0.12
CA SER A 195 -26.03 -10.46 -0.01
C SER A 195 -24.55 -10.57 -0.41
N ARG A 196 -23.93 -11.70 -0.14
CA ARG A 196 -22.54 -11.93 -0.56
C ARG A 196 -22.38 -11.78 -2.09
N GLU A 197 -23.27 -12.37 -2.87
CA GLU A 197 -23.25 -12.32 -4.34
C GLU A 197 -23.45 -10.89 -4.85
N GLU A 198 -24.44 -10.16 -4.31
CA GLU A 198 -24.64 -8.75 -4.65
C GLU A 198 -23.42 -7.89 -4.34
N ARG A 199 -22.77 -8.09 -3.20
CA ARG A 199 -21.57 -7.33 -2.85
C ARG A 199 -20.38 -7.64 -3.78
N ILE A 200 -20.18 -8.90 -4.18
CA ILE A 200 -19.16 -9.27 -5.15
C ILE A 200 -19.42 -8.58 -6.49
N HIS A 201 -20.65 -8.68 -6.99
CA HIS A 201 -21.04 -8.02 -8.25
C HIS A 201 -20.88 -6.49 -8.18
N LEU A 202 -21.40 -5.86 -7.13
CA LEU A 202 -21.34 -4.42 -6.95
C LEU A 202 -19.89 -3.91 -6.76
N ALA A 203 -19.02 -4.67 -6.11
CA ALA A 203 -17.62 -4.29 -5.97
C ALA A 203 -16.96 -4.07 -7.34
N ALA A 204 -17.21 -4.95 -8.30
CA ALA A 204 -16.63 -4.87 -9.64
C ALA A 204 -17.40 -3.93 -10.60
N THR A 205 -18.66 -3.56 -10.31
CA THR A 205 -19.53 -2.84 -11.26
C THR A 205 -19.92 -1.43 -10.84
N LEU A 206 -19.87 -1.11 -9.52
CA LEU A 206 -20.13 0.27 -9.07
C LEU A 206 -19.14 1.25 -9.71
N ALA A 207 -19.64 2.42 -10.08
CA ALA A 207 -18.79 3.50 -10.59
C ALA A 207 -17.69 3.86 -9.56
N PRO A 208 -16.45 4.21 -9.98
CA PRO A 208 -15.35 4.49 -9.06
C PRO A 208 -15.66 5.53 -7.99
N ASP A 209 -16.43 6.59 -8.35
CA ASP A 209 -16.88 7.64 -7.44
C ASP A 209 -17.91 7.18 -6.39
N ARG A 210 -18.41 5.95 -6.53
CA ARG A 210 -19.28 5.29 -5.52
C ARG A 210 -18.47 4.38 -4.58
N LEU A 211 -17.29 3.98 -4.96
CA LEU A 211 -16.37 3.18 -4.14
C LEU A 211 -15.42 4.05 -3.33
N LEU A 212 -14.85 5.07 -3.94
CA LEU A 212 -13.96 6.03 -3.31
C LEU A 212 -14.63 7.40 -3.32
N THR A 213 -15.29 7.76 -2.21
CA THR A 213 -16.12 8.94 -2.10
C THR A 213 -15.47 10.07 -1.29
N GLU A 214 -14.59 9.74 -0.36
CA GLU A 214 -13.96 10.72 0.53
C GLU A 214 -12.76 11.40 -0.15
N ARG A 215 -12.56 12.67 0.16
CA ARG A 215 -11.38 13.41 -0.30
C ARG A 215 -10.17 13.09 0.57
N PRO A 216 -8.94 13.18 0.02
CA PRO A 216 -7.73 13.01 0.81
C PRO A 216 -7.71 13.90 2.04
N THR A 217 -7.15 13.35 3.10
CA THR A 217 -6.83 14.11 4.31
C THR A 217 -5.32 14.16 4.51
N ASN A 218 -4.87 14.94 5.47
CA ASN A 218 -3.45 14.98 5.81
C ASN A 218 -2.92 13.62 6.31
N TYR A 219 -3.81 12.72 6.71
CA TYR A 219 -3.52 11.35 7.12
C TYR A 219 -3.84 10.34 6.01
N ARG A 220 -5.05 10.35 5.42
CA ARG A 220 -5.48 9.40 4.37
C ARG A 220 -4.96 9.86 3.02
N ARG A 221 -3.88 9.22 2.53
CA ARG A 221 -3.16 9.65 1.33
C ARG A 221 -3.11 8.62 0.21
N TRP A 222 -3.62 7.44 0.44
CA TRP A 222 -3.65 6.36 -0.52
C TRP A 222 -4.96 5.60 -0.44
N TRP A 223 -5.26 4.78 -1.43
CA TRP A 223 -6.39 3.87 -1.44
C TRP A 223 -5.89 2.45 -1.67
N ASN A 224 -6.08 1.60 -0.67
CA ASN A 224 -5.76 0.18 -0.73
C ASN A 224 -7.00 -0.62 -1.03
N SER A 225 -6.96 -1.45 -2.07
CA SER A 225 -8.09 -2.30 -2.44
C SER A 225 -7.63 -3.66 -2.94
N SER A 226 -8.46 -4.67 -2.70
CA SER A 226 -8.26 -5.96 -3.35
C SER A 226 -8.64 -5.88 -4.83
N TRP A 227 -8.13 -6.84 -5.61
CA TRP A 227 -8.48 -6.94 -7.03
C TRP A 227 -9.97 -7.21 -7.29
N PHE A 228 -10.76 -7.57 -6.28
CA PHE A 228 -12.21 -7.77 -6.38
C PHE A 228 -12.99 -6.56 -6.90
N VAL A 229 -12.44 -5.35 -6.80
CA VAL A 229 -13.07 -4.15 -7.37
C VAL A 229 -12.79 -3.98 -8.86
N VAL A 230 -11.88 -4.76 -9.41
CA VAL A 230 -11.52 -4.75 -10.84
C VAL A 230 -12.26 -5.84 -11.61
N GLU A 231 -12.16 -7.08 -11.14
CA GLU A 231 -12.82 -8.25 -11.76
C GLU A 231 -13.79 -8.90 -10.78
N GLU A 232 -14.99 -9.23 -11.25
CA GLU A 232 -16.02 -9.90 -10.43
C GLU A 232 -15.52 -11.26 -9.96
N GLY A 233 -15.68 -11.52 -8.65
CA GLY A 233 -15.12 -12.72 -8.04
C GLY A 233 -13.62 -12.70 -7.80
N GLY A 234 -12.92 -11.68 -8.25
CA GLY A 234 -11.47 -11.52 -8.06
C GLY A 234 -10.67 -12.66 -8.71
N GLN A 235 -9.59 -13.08 -8.07
CA GLN A 235 -8.65 -14.07 -8.61
C GLN A 235 -9.24 -15.45 -8.84
N HIS A 236 -10.21 -15.86 -8.03
CA HIS A 236 -10.82 -17.21 -8.12
C HIS A 236 -11.68 -17.43 -9.34
N GLU A 237 -12.42 -16.42 -9.72
CA GLU A 237 -13.46 -16.49 -10.74
C GLU A 237 -13.12 -15.62 -11.93
N ALA A 238 -11.98 -14.94 -11.91
CA ALA A 238 -11.48 -14.16 -13.02
C ALA A 238 -11.29 -15.06 -14.25
N GLY A 239 -11.94 -14.69 -15.32
CA GLY A 239 -11.78 -15.31 -16.63
C GLY A 239 -10.55 -14.78 -17.38
N ASP A 240 -10.64 -14.77 -18.69
CA ASP A 240 -9.66 -14.09 -19.55
C ASP A 240 -9.73 -12.58 -19.32
N TRP A 241 -8.57 -11.92 -19.34
CA TRP A 241 -8.49 -10.46 -19.27
C TRP A 241 -9.13 -9.83 -20.51
N THR A 242 -10.12 -8.98 -20.30
CA THR A 242 -10.93 -8.39 -21.39
C THR A 242 -10.71 -6.87 -21.50
N PRO A 243 -11.12 -6.27 -22.66
CA PRO A 243 -11.14 -4.80 -22.75
C PRO A 243 -12.07 -4.11 -21.75
N ASP A 244 -13.07 -4.79 -21.20
CA ASP A 244 -13.96 -4.25 -20.17
C ASP A 244 -13.24 -4.17 -18.84
N ASP A 245 -12.46 -5.19 -18.49
CA ASP A 245 -11.61 -5.19 -17.30
C ASP A 245 -10.55 -4.09 -17.35
N ASP A 246 -9.92 -3.90 -18.52
CA ASP A 246 -8.94 -2.82 -18.73
C ASP A 246 -9.59 -1.43 -18.57
N ARG A 247 -10.78 -1.23 -19.12
CA ARG A 247 -11.54 0.03 -18.93
C ARG A 247 -11.89 0.25 -17.45
N ARG A 248 -12.30 -0.82 -16.78
CA ARG A 248 -12.63 -0.78 -15.34
C ARG A 248 -11.42 -0.39 -14.50
N LEU A 249 -10.30 -1.06 -14.71
CA LEU A 249 -9.05 -0.76 -13.99
C LEU A 249 -8.62 0.69 -14.19
N ARG A 250 -8.58 1.17 -15.45
CA ARG A 250 -8.22 2.56 -15.75
C ARG A 250 -9.17 3.55 -15.08
N ALA A 251 -10.46 3.29 -15.10
CA ALA A 251 -11.43 4.18 -14.46
C ALA A 251 -11.21 4.30 -12.94
N LEU A 252 -10.84 3.21 -12.26
CA LEU A 252 -10.51 3.22 -10.84
C LEU A 252 -9.23 4.01 -10.56
N VAL A 253 -8.18 3.76 -11.34
CA VAL A 253 -6.89 4.44 -11.20
C VAL A 253 -7.01 5.94 -11.50
N ASP A 254 -7.66 6.29 -12.60
CA ASP A 254 -7.90 7.69 -13.00
C ASP A 254 -8.68 8.44 -11.92
N HIS A 255 -9.72 7.81 -11.36
CA HIS A 255 -10.50 8.43 -10.27
C HIS A 255 -9.65 8.66 -9.02
N ALA A 256 -8.90 7.65 -8.56
CA ALA A 256 -8.02 7.79 -7.40
C ALA A 256 -6.98 8.91 -7.62
N HIS A 257 -6.35 8.94 -8.79
CA HIS A 257 -5.37 9.99 -9.14
C HIS A 257 -5.99 11.39 -9.24
N GLN A 258 -7.19 11.52 -9.85
CA GLN A 258 -7.92 12.79 -9.90
C GLN A 258 -8.27 13.32 -8.52
N MET A 259 -8.55 12.44 -7.57
CA MET A 259 -8.75 12.80 -6.17
C MET A 259 -7.45 13.12 -5.44
N GLY A 260 -6.28 12.71 -5.96
CA GLY A 260 -4.96 12.92 -5.35
C GLY A 260 -4.49 11.78 -4.46
N TYR A 261 -5.04 10.59 -4.61
CA TYR A 261 -4.61 9.39 -3.90
C TYR A 261 -3.58 8.59 -4.70
N TRP A 262 -2.62 7.97 -4.03
CA TRP A 262 -1.96 6.78 -4.53
C TRP A 262 -2.92 5.61 -4.48
N ILE A 263 -2.78 4.64 -5.40
CA ILE A 263 -3.61 3.45 -5.44
C ILE A 263 -2.77 2.19 -5.40
N ARG A 264 -3.21 1.23 -4.58
CA ARG A 264 -2.65 -0.11 -4.46
C ARG A 264 -3.70 -1.16 -4.78
N PHE A 265 -3.28 -2.20 -5.50
CA PHE A 265 -4.04 -3.44 -5.59
C PHE A 265 -3.21 -4.62 -5.10
N TYR A 266 -3.84 -5.50 -4.31
CA TYR A 266 -3.21 -6.68 -3.74
C TYR A 266 -3.83 -7.97 -4.23
N THR A 267 -3.13 -9.11 -3.96
CA THR A 267 -3.47 -10.46 -4.38
C THR A 267 -3.29 -10.69 -5.89
N LEU A 268 -2.19 -10.20 -6.44
CA LEU A 268 -1.85 -10.36 -7.87
C LEU A 268 -0.84 -11.50 -8.06
N ASP A 269 -1.28 -12.74 -7.80
CA ASP A 269 -0.47 -13.95 -7.86
C ASP A 269 -0.93 -14.92 -8.95
N GLY A 270 0.00 -15.65 -9.55
CA GLY A 270 -0.26 -16.59 -10.65
C GLY A 270 0.58 -17.86 -10.54
N PHE A 271 0.45 -18.57 -9.40
CA PHE A 271 1.07 -19.88 -9.23
C PHE A 271 0.30 -20.94 -10.02
N GLY A 272 1.02 -21.78 -10.75
CA GLY A 272 0.44 -22.92 -11.45
C GLY A 272 0.01 -24.04 -10.50
N PRO A 273 -0.64 -25.09 -11.02
CA PRO A 273 -1.05 -26.25 -10.21
C PRO A 273 0.15 -26.89 -9.49
N GLY A 274 0.02 -27.05 -8.18
CA GLY A 274 1.10 -27.60 -7.33
C GLY A 274 2.22 -26.61 -7.01
N GLY A 275 2.12 -25.37 -7.46
CA GLY A 275 3.05 -24.29 -7.09
C GLY A 275 2.90 -23.90 -5.61
N ASP A 276 3.96 -23.34 -5.07
CA ASP A 276 3.92 -22.72 -3.74
C ASP A 276 3.08 -21.44 -3.80
N VAL A 277 1.92 -21.46 -3.23
CA VAL A 277 1.02 -20.30 -3.12
C VAL A 277 1.42 -19.38 -1.95
N GLY A 278 2.66 -19.44 -1.54
CA GLY A 278 3.20 -18.55 -0.51
C GLY A 278 2.62 -18.80 0.89
N GLY A 279 2.01 -19.94 1.14
CA GLY A 279 1.32 -20.27 2.40
C GLY A 279 -0.17 -19.92 2.42
N TRP A 280 -0.73 -19.28 1.37
CA TRP A 280 -2.06 -18.68 1.37
C TRP A 280 -3.10 -19.50 0.62
N GLY A 281 -3.02 -20.61 0.25
CA GLY A 281 -4.05 -21.39 -0.44
C GLY A 281 -4.50 -20.78 -1.77
N ASN A 282 -5.43 -21.44 -2.42
CA ASN A 282 -5.85 -21.05 -3.79
C ASN A 282 -6.68 -19.75 -3.87
N GLY A 283 -7.01 -19.13 -2.73
CA GLY A 283 -7.91 -17.96 -2.65
C GLY A 283 -7.35 -16.65 -3.18
N TYR A 284 -6.05 -16.59 -3.46
CA TYR A 284 -5.35 -15.37 -3.87
C TYR A 284 -4.52 -15.58 -5.12
N ASN A 285 -4.99 -16.43 -6.05
CA ASN A 285 -4.18 -16.91 -7.14
C ASN A 285 -4.99 -17.04 -8.44
N PHE A 286 -4.53 -16.41 -9.52
CA PHE A 286 -5.09 -16.57 -10.87
C PHE A 286 -4.82 -17.94 -11.52
N GLY A 287 -4.07 -18.82 -10.86
CA GLY A 287 -3.86 -20.20 -11.28
C GLY A 287 -2.82 -20.39 -12.40
N SER A 288 -2.29 -19.33 -13.00
CA SER A 288 -1.22 -19.43 -13.99
C SER A 288 -0.39 -18.15 -14.08
N ARG A 289 0.85 -18.31 -14.51
CA ARG A 289 1.77 -17.21 -14.79
C ARG A 289 1.23 -16.26 -15.87
N SER A 290 0.71 -16.79 -16.96
CA SER A 290 0.17 -15.98 -18.05
C SER A 290 -1.04 -15.15 -17.62
N ALA A 291 -1.90 -15.70 -16.75
CA ALA A 291 -3.06 -14.99 -16.26
C ALA A 291 -2.66 -13.79 -15.36
N VAL A 292 -1.68 -13.95 -14.47
CA VAL A 292 -1.24 -12.84 -13.64
C VAL A 292 -0.40 -11.83 -14.42
N GLU A 293 0.42 -12.25 -15.38
CA GLU A 293 1.19 -11.33 -16.22
C GLU A 293 0.31 -10.39 -17.04
N ALA A 294 -0.87 -10.86 -17.49
CA ALA A 294 -1.85 -10.00 -18.13
C ALA A 294 -2.33 -8.88 -17.18
N ARG A 295 -2.57 -9.20 -15.91
CA ARG A 295 -3.00 -8.25 -14.87
C ARG A 295 -1.86 -7.33 -14.44
N TRP A 296 -0.64 -7.83 -14.30
CA TRP A 296 0.54 -6.99 -14.04
C TRP A 296 0.76 -5.98 -15.16
N LYS A 297 0.66 -6.43 -16.43
CA LYS A 297 0.75 -5.52 -17.57
C LYS A 297 -0.32 -4.44 -17.51
N ALA A 298 -1.56 -4.83 -17.29
CA ALA A 298 -2.67 -3.89 -17.23
C ALA A 298 -2.49 -2.88 -16.06
N ALA A 299 -2.05 -3.34 -14.88
CA ALA A 299 -1.77 -2.48 -13.74
C ALA A 299 -0.64 -1.49 -14.01
N LEU A 300 0.45 -1.94 -14.67
CA LEU A 300 1.55 -1.07 -15.12
C LEU A 300 1.06 -0.02 -16.14
N ASP A 301 0.32 -0.45 -17.15
CA ASP A 301 -0.21 0.42 -18.21
C ASP A 301 -1.25 1.43 -17.71
N ALA A 302 -1.99 1.07 -16.67
CA ALA A 302 -2.96 1.95 -16.02
C ALA A 302 -2.33 2.93 -15.02
N GLY A 303 -1.07 2.72 -14.62
CA GLY A 303 -0.38 3.57 -13.66
C GLY A 303 -0.74 3.29 -12.20
N VAL A 304 -1.06 2.04 -11.85
CA VAL A 304 -1.21 1.62 -10.45
C VAL A 304 0.07 1.92 -9.69
N ASN A 305 -0.02 2.58 -8.54
CA ASN A 305 1.16 3.03 -7.81
C ASN A 305 1.88 1.89 -7.07
N LEU A 306 1.12 0.96 -6.46
CA LEU A 306 1.67 -0.20 -5.77
C LEU A 306 0.99 -1.48 -6.26
N ILE A 307 1.79 -2.41 -6.77
CA ILE A 307 1.32 -3.71 -7.28
C ILE A 307 1.79 -4.79 -6.33
N ALA A 308 0.85 -5.38 -5.58
CA ALA A 308 1.16 -6.30 -4.51
C ALA A 308 1.04 -7.76 -4.95
N THR A 309 2.11 -8.52 -4.73
CA THR A 309 2.20 -9.95 -5.08
C THR A 309 3.13 -10.69 -4.12
N ASP A 310 2.93 -12.00 -3.97
CA ASP A 310 3.86 -12.90 -3.28
C ASP A 310 5.00 -13.38 -4.22
N GLN A 311 4.86 -13.13 -5.53
CA GLN A 311 5.84 -13.51 -6.57
C GLN A 311 6.80 -12.35 -6.88
N TYR A 312 7.56 -11.91 -5.88
CA TYR A 312 8.40 -10.70 -5.93
C TYR A 312 9.38 -10.69 -7.10
N GLU A 313 10.19 -11.74 -7.24
CA GLU A 313 11.22 -11.85 -8.29
C GLU A 313 10.61 -11.90 -9.68
N ASP A 314 9.44 -12.52 -9.76
CA ASP A 314 8.70 -12.66 -11.01
C ASP A 314 8.18 -11.31 -11.50
N LEU A 315 7.50 -10.56 -10.62
CA LEU A 315 7.02 -9.22 -10.96
C LEU A 315 8.18 -8.28 -11.24
N ALA A 316 9.25 -8.30 -10.42
CA ALA A 316 10.43 -7.47 -10.66
C ALA A 316 11.09 -7.75 -12.03
N THR A 317 11.15 -9.02 -12.43
CA THR A 317 11.64 -9.42 -13.75
C THR A 317 10.72 -8.94 -14.86
N PHE A 318 9.40 -9.03 -14.65
CA PHE A 318 8.40 -8.58 -15.60
C PHE A 318 8.47 -7.06 -15.83
N MET A 319 8.56 -6.29 -14.74
CA MET A 319 8.70 -4.82 -14.82
C MET A 319 9.95 -4.38 -15.58
N LYS A 320 11.09 -5.09 -15.40
CA LYS A 320 12.34 -4.78 -16.09
C LYS A 320 12.28 -5.06 -17.59
N LYS A 321 11.43 -5.97 -18.05
CA LYS A 321 11.27 -6.29 -19.49
C LYS A 321 10.34 -5.33 -20.22
N GLY A 322 9.47 -4.64 -19.49
CA GLY A 322 8.51 -3.68 -20.05
C GLY A 322 9.05 -2.25 -20.20
N ASN A 323 10.22 -1.98 -19.63
CA ASN A 323 10.99 -0.74 -19.75
C ASN A 323 12.12 -0.94 -20.80
#